data_ce0b28009efc09ce030159e6d4bf3a6d
#
_entry.id   ce0b28009efc09ce030159e6d4bf3a6d
#
_cell.length_a   1.000
_cell.length_b   1.000
_cell.length_c   1.000
_cell.angle_alpha   90.00
_cell.angle_beta   90.00
_cell.angle_gamma   90.00
#
_symmetry.space_group_name_H-M   'P 1'
#
loop_
_entity.id
_entity.type
_entity.pdbx_description
1 polymer ?
#
loop_
_entity_poly.entity_id
_entity_poly.type
_entity_poly.pdbx_seq_one_letter_code
_entity_poly.pdbx_strand_id
1 'polypeptide(L)'
;MTQPAQTNSSKRNIGWLIAAFVGGAVIMAAVGALLINIQNRKAEAAVNPQIIPIAEDELDPAVWGQNFPRQYDTFMMTQDDTISTPFGGSVKYSKLERVPAMVRIWAGYAFSIDHNEERGHYYMQIDQQNTQRVVVKEQPGACINCHSANAPGLIEEMGWEEFNHTPYNDLVGQLEMGTSCADCHDPTTMELRITRQAFINAMTARGVDLEAATRQEMRTYVCAQCHVEYYFLGEDKVLTFPWSQGLLIDDIEAHYDLYEFSDWTHKETNAPMIKIQHPEFEMWSSGLHAQSGVACADCHMPYVRDGAVKVSDHWLRSPLVNVNNACQTCHKQDEQQLVERINTIQERTASLLRLNEEALLQAMDAIVAAQEAGATDEELTNARYLHRRASLRWDFVSSENSTGFHSPQEAARVLANGIDFARQAQIEALRIAAEHGGQVATQSN
;
A
#
# COMPACT_ATOMS: atom_id res chain seq x y z
N MET A 1 -11.24 60.34 74.26
CA MET A 1 -11.44 60.25 72.80
C MET A 1 -10.18 59.68 72.19
N THR A 2 -10.12 58.42 71.99
CA THR A 2 -8.95 57.71 71.43
C THR A 2 -9.20 57.55 69.93
N GLN A 3 -8.31 58.09 69.09
CA GLN A 3 -8.30 57.91 67.63
C GLN A 3 -7.90 56.45 67.32
N PRO A 4 -8.53 55.79 66.36
CA PRO A 4 -8.11 54.50 65.92
C PRO A 4 -6.88 54.59 65.02
N ALA A 5 -5.91 53.74 65.22
CA ALA A 5 -4.73 53.60 64.42
C ALA A 5 -5.06 53.19 62.96
N GLN A 6 -4.71 54.02 61.99
CA GLN A 6 -4.79 53.68 60.58
C GLN A 6 -3.78 52.58 60.26
N THR A 7 -4.29 51.46 59.89
CA THR A 7 -3.49 50.28 59.54
C THR A 7 -2.81 50.45 58.20
N ASN A 8 -1.53 50.15 58.15
CA ASN A 8 -0.57 50.25 57.03
C ASN A 8 -0.79 49.12 55.99
N SER A 9 -2.04 48.88 55.56
CA SER A 9 -2.43 47.73 54.68
C SER A 9 -2.05 47.98 53.19
N SER A 10 -2.01 49.27 52.75
CA SER A 10 -1.80 49.58 51.32
C SER A 10 -0.35 49.32 50.85
N LYS A 11 0.67 49.59 51.72
CA LYS A 11 2.07 49.32 51.36
C LYS A 11 2.43 47.84 51.27
N ARG A 12 1.75 46.99 52.03
CA ARG A 12 1.92 45.53 52.01
C ARG A 12 1.34 44.90 50.75
N ASN A 13 0.25 45.44 50.25
CA ASN A 13 -0.39 44.97 49.00
C ASN A 13 0.43 45.37 47.76
N ILE A 14 1.05 46.55 47.75
CA ILE A 14 1.93 47.00 46.65
C ILE A 14 3.16 46.08 46.56
N GLY A 15 3.76 45.70 47.69
CA GLY A 15 4.89 44.74 47.72
C GLY A 15 4.57 43.39 47.11
N TRP A 16 3.37 42.84 47.42
CA TRP A 16 2.89 41.57 46.82
C TRP A 16 2.61 41.70 45.32
N LEU A 17 2.06 42.83 44.85
CA LEU A 17 1.86 43.09 43.43
C LEU A 17 3.17 43.20 42.66
N ILE A 18 4.15 43.87 43.22
CA ILE A 18 5.51 43.95 42.61
C ILE A 18 6.17 42.59 42.58
N ALA A 19 6.08 41.80 43.65
CA ALA A 19 6.62 40.43 43.70
C ALA A 19 5.93 39.50 42.69
N ALA A 20 4.60 39.57 42.53
CA ALA A 20 3.87 38.84 41.54
C ALA A 20 4.22 39.27 40.10
N PHE A 21 4.38 40.54 39.84
CA PHE A 21 4.81 41.06 38.54
C PHE A 21 6.23 40.60 38.19
N VAL A 22 7.18 40.73 39.11
CA VAL A 22 8.56 40.24 38.92
C VAL A 22 8.60 38.74 38.73
N GLY A 23 7.84 37.97 39.54
CA GLY A 23 7.73 36.53 39.38
C GLY A 23 7.14 36.12 38.02
N GLY A 24 6.09 36.81 37.58
CA GLY A 24 5.51 36.62 36.27
C GLY A 24 6.48 36.93 35.12
N ALA A 25 7.22 38.05 35.24
CA ALA A 25 8.23 38.44 34.25
C ALA A 25 9.38 37.42 34.16
N VAL A 26 9.83 36.86 35.29
CA VAL A 26 10.86 35.81 35.31
C VAL A 26 10.37 34.54 34.67
N ILE A 27 9.13 34.12 34.96
CA ILE A 27 8.51 32.93 34.34
C ILE A 27 8.38 33.14 32.82
N MET A 28 7.90 34.29 32.37
CA MET A 28 7.79 34.62 30.94
C MET A 28 9.14 34.62 30.24
N ALA A 29 10.17 35.17 30.87
CA ALA A 29 11.55 35.15 30.35
C ALA A 29 12.09 33.71 30.25
N ALA A 30 11.84 32.88 31.26
CA ALA A 30 12.24 31.47 31.25
C ALA A 30 11.54 30.67 30.15
N VAL A 31 10.22 30.88 29.96
CA VAL A 31 9.44 30.25 28.89
C VAL A 31 9.94 30.74 27.53
N GLY A 32 10.19 32.03 27.36
CA GLY A 32 10.76 32.61 26.15
C GLY A 32 12.13 32.03 25.80
N ALA A 33 13.02 31.93 26.78
CA ALA A 33 14.34 31.31 26.60
C ALA A 33 14.24 29.82 26.23
N LEU A 34 13.27 29.07 26.81
CA LEU A 34 13.02 27.68 26.47
C LEU A 34 12.52 27.54 25.04
N LEU A 35 11.58 28.40 24.61
CA LEU A 35 11.06 28.37 23.23
C LEU A 35 12.16 28.70 22.21
N ILE A 36 13.01 29.70 22.50
CA ILE A 36 14.17 30.04 21.64
C ILE A 36 15.13 28.85 21.57
N ASN A 37 15.43 28.23 22.71
CA ASN A 37 16.29 27.05 22.74
C ASN A 37 15.70 25.88 21.91
N ILE A 38 14.39 25.65 22.00
CA ILE A 38 13.71 24.62 21.19
C ILE A 38 13.79 24.95 19.68
N GLN A 39 13.59 26.23 19.32
CA GLN A 39 13.70 26.66 17.91
C GLN A 39 15.12 26.50 17.38
N ASN A 40 16.13 26.92 18.17
CA ASN A 40 17.52 26.75 17.79
C ASN A 40 17.92 25.29 17.61
N ARG A 41 17.49 24.42 18.53
CA ARG A 41 17.72 22.97 18.42
C ARG A 41 17.02 22.36 17.21
N LYS A 42 15.81 22.86 16.85
CA LYS A 42 15.13 22.43 15.62
C LYS A 42 15.89 22.88 14.38
N ALA A 43 16.40 24.09 14.37
CA ALA A 43 17.21 24.60 13.26
C ALA A 43 18.55 23.83 13.13
N GLU A 44 19.23 23.55 14.25
CA GLU A 44 20.44 22.71 14.26
C GLU A 44 20.15 21.28 13.77
N ALA A 45 19.02 20.71 14.16
CA ALA A 45 18.61 19.36 13.74
C ALA A 45 18.16 19.30 12.26
N ALA A 46 17.79 20.43 11.67
CA ALA A 46 17.44 20.53 10.25
C ALA A 46 18.68 20.61 9.34
N VAL A 47 19.86 20.87 9.89
CA VAL A 47 21.12 20.82 9.14
C VAL A 47 21.55 19.36 9.03
N ASN A 48 21.40 18.78 7.83
CA ASN A 48 21.97 17.47 7.50
C ASN A 48 23.39 17.71 6.94
N PRO A 49 24.46 17.62 7.75
CA PRO A 49 25.81 17.75 7.24
C PRO A 49 26.13 16.53 6.40
N GLN A 50 26.16 16.70 5.08
CA GLN A 50 26.66 15.67 4.20
C GLN A 50 28.18 15.60 4.32
N ILE A 51 28.70 14.39 4.59
CA ILE A 51 30.14 14.10 4.63
C ILE A 51 30.68 14.04 3.21
N ILE A 52 29.90 13.50 2.30
CA ILE A 52 30.16 13.47 0.86
C ILE A 52 28.94 14.03 0.10
N PRO A 53 29.13 14.69 -1.05
CA PRO A 53 28.04 15.05 -1.92
C PRO A 53 27.40 13.79 -2.51
N ILE A 54 26.07 13.79 -2.64
CA ILE A 54 25.30 12.74 -3.32
C ILE A 54 24.83 13.31 -4.65
N ALA A 55 25.10 12.63 -5.75
CA ALA A 55 24.64 13.03 -7.07
C ALA A 55 23.11 12.81 -7.20
N GLU A 56 22.46 13.54 -8.11
CA GLU A 56 21.01 13.43 -8.34
C GLU A 56 20.61 12.04 -8.83
N ASP A 57 21.47 11.42 -9.61
CA ASP A 57 21.33 10.08 -10.22
C ASP A 57 22.01 8.97 -9.40
N GLU A 58 22.42 9.25 -8.16
CA GLU A 58 23.06 8.25 -7.30
C GLU A 58 22.04 7.22 -6.78
N LEU A 59 22.09 6.00 -7.30
CA LEU A 59 21.20 4.91 -6.93
C LEU A 59 21.78 3.94 -5.91
N ASP A 60 23.11 3.90 -5.71
CA ASP A 60 23.72 2.97 -4.75
C ASP A 60 23.46 3.39 -3.30
N PRO A 61 22.66 2.64 -2.52
CA PRO A 61 22.42 2.96 -1.12
C PRO A 61 23.69 3.03 -0.26
N ALA A 62 24.78 2.37 -0.67
CA ALA A 62 26.04 2.41 0.07
C ALA A 62 26.73 3.79 0.01
N VAL A 63 26.53 4.53 -1.08
CA VAL A 63 27.01 5.93 -1.18
C VAL A 63 26.23 6.81 -0.19
N TRP A 64 24.90 6.69 -0.17
CA TRP A 64 24.04 7.38 0.79
C TRP A 64 24.38 7.01 2.24
N GLY A 65 24.72 5.73 2.48
CA GLY A 65 25.13 5.20 3.78
C GLY A 65 26.35 5.88 4.39
N GLN A 66 27.22 6.47 3.58
CA GLN A 66 28.37 7.23 4.09
C GLN A 66 27.92 8.49 4.86
N ASN A 67 26.79 9.09 4.46
CA ASN A 67 26.18 10.22 5.17
C ASN A 67 25.21 9.75 6.26
N PHE A 68 24.48 8.64 6.01
CA PHE A 68 23.37 8.16 6.83
C PHE A 68 23.52 6.68 7.22
N PRO A 69 24.59 6.29 7.94
CA PRO A 69 24.92 4.88 8.17
C PRO A 69 23.81 4.11 8.92
N ARG A 70 23.13 4.74 9.87
CA ARG A 70 22.05 4.07 10.64
C ARG A 70 20.85 3.71 9.77
N GLN A 71 20.46 4.60 8.86
CA GLN A 71 19.36 4.37 7.93
C GLN A 71 19.76 3.31 6.90
N TYR A 72 20.98 3.39 6.40
CA TYR A 72 21.54 2.39 5.49
C TYR A 72 21.61 1.00 6.13
N ASP A 73 22.13 0.88 7.34
CA ASP A 73 22.22 -0.40 8.04
C ASP A 73 20.84 -1.05 8.21
N THR A 74 19.82 -0.27 8.58
CA THR A 74 18.46 -0.80 8.71
C THR A 74 17.79 -1.06 7.36
N PHE A 75 18.07 -0.27 6.31
CA PHE A 75 17.63 -0.56 4.94
C PHE A 75 18.20 -1.87 4.43
N MET A 76 19.48 -2.13 4.66
CA MET A 76 20.14 -3.38 4.24
C MET A 76 19.56 -4.61 4.95
N MET A 77 18.89 -4.46 6.09
CA MET A 77 18.15 -5.57 6.73
C MET A 77 16.91 -6.00 5.94
N THR A 78 16.48 -5.27 4.90
CA THR A 78 15.46 -5.76 3.97
C THR A 78 15.93 -6.98 3.14
N GLN A 79 17.20 -7.36 3.25
CA GLN A 79 17.73 -8.64 2.76
C GLN A 79 17.31 -9.85 3.61
N ASP A 80 16.81 -9.64 4.83
CA ASP A 80 16.36 -10.75 5.68
C ASP A 80 15.07 -11.35 5.10
N ASP A 81 15.22 -12.53 4.50
CA ASP A 81 14.14 -13.32 3.91
C ASP A 81 13.64 -14.44 4.84
N THR A 82 13.91 -14.32 6.15
CA THR A 82 13.54 -15.32 7.16
C THR A 82 12.37 -14.93 8.04
N ILE A 83 11.89 -13.68 7.93
CA ILE A 83 10.77 -13.17 8.73
C ILE A 83 9.47 -13.85 8.30
N SER A 84 8.75 -14.44 9.26
CA SER A 84 7.45 -15.04 9.05
C SER A 84 6.43 -14.50 10.04
N THR A 85 5.24 -14.18 9.55
CA THR A 85 4.04 -13.88 10.34
C THR A 85 2.91 -14.80 9.89
N PRO A 86 1.79 -14.89 10.62
CA PRO A 86 0.69 -15.77 10.20
C PRO A 86 0.16 -15.53 8.78
N PHE A 87 0.20 -14.27 8.30
CA PHE A 87 -0.38 -13.87 7.03
C PHE A 87 0.58 -13.10 6.11
N GLY A 88 1.86 -13.07 6.41
CA GLY A 88 2.86 -12.37 5.58
C GLY A 88 4.26 -12.56 6.12
N GLY A 89 5.18 -11.68 5.72
CA GLY A 89 6.59 -11.74 6.12
C GLY A 89 7.50 -11.41 4.96
N SER A 90 8.73 -11.93 5.00
CA SER A 90 9.72 -11.82 3.91
C SER A 90 10.16 -13.17 3.35
N VAL A 91 9.57 -14.26 3.84
CA VAL A 91 9.85 -15.62 3.35
C VAL A 91 9.17 -15.82 2.01
N LYS A 92 9.94 -16.11 0.98
CA LYS A 92 9.41 -16.42 -0.36
C LYS A 92 8.68 -17.78 -0.35
N TYR A 93 7.46 -17.79 -0.85
CA TYR A 93 6.67 -18.99 -1.10
C TYR A 93 5.75 -18.81 -2.32
N SER A 94 5.28 -19.92 -2.89
CA SER A 94 4.28 -19.88 -3.95
C SER A 94 2.89 -19.59 -3.38
N LYS A 95 2.28 -18.47 -3.77
CA LYS A 95 0.87 -18.16 -3.44
C LYS A 95 -0.07 -19.17 -4.05
N LEU A 96 0.26 -19.73 -5.23
CA LEU A 96 -0.54 -20.76 -5.91
C LEU A 96 -0.56 -22.10 -5.15
N GLU A 97 0.55 -22.46 -4.49
CA GLU A 97 0.58 -23.65 -3.63
C GLU A 97 -0.19 -23.42 -2.34
N ARG A 98 -0.11 -22.22 -1.77
CA ARG A 98 -0.82 -21.87 -0.54
C ARG A 98 -2.33 -21.71 -0.74
N VAL A 99 -2.75 -21.19 -1.90
CA VAL A 99 -4.15 -20.96 -2.29
C VAL A 99 -4.38 -21.53 -3.69
N PRO A 100 -4.56 -22.85 -3.84
CA PRO A 100 -4.71 -23.49 -5.16
C PRO A 100 -5.88 -22.99 -5.99
N ALA A 101 -6.90 -22.40 -5.37
CA ALA A 101 -8.02 -21.75 -6.05
C ALA A 101 -7.58 -20.64 -7.03
N MET A 102 -6.48 -19.96 -6.74
CA MET A 102 -5.91 -18.90 -7.59
C MET A 102 -5.59 -19.38 -9.01
N VAL A 103 -5.10 -20.62 -9.15
CA VAL A 103 -4.79 -21.21 -10.47
C VAL A 103 -6.01 -21.20 -11.38
N ARG A 104 -7.17 -21.49 -10.80
CA ARG A 104 -8.43 -21.55 -11.54
C ARG A 104 -9.08 -20.16 -11.66
N ILE A 105 -9.10 -19.37 -10.60
CA ILE A 105 -9.68 -18.00 -10.60
C ILE A 105 -9.00 -17.12 -11.66
N TRP A 106 -7.70 -17.32 -11.91
CA TRP A 106 -6.96 -16.60 -12.93
C TRP A 106 -6.66 -17.42 -14.19
N ALA A 107 -7.43 -18.48 -14.45
CA ALA A 107 -7.17 -19.35 -15.60
C ALA A 107 -7.14 -18.58 -16.93
N GLY A 108 -6.03 -18.72 -17.65
CA GLY A 108 -5.74 -17.99 -18.88
C GLY A 108 -4.89 -16.72 -18.71
N TYR A 109 -4.62 -16.31 -17.47
CA TYR A 109 -3.75 -15.17 -17.16
C TYR A 109 -2.38 -15.63 -16.61
N ALA A 110 -1.34 -14.82 -16.78
CA ALA A 110 0.03 -15.21 -16.42
C ALA A 110 0.20 -15.50 -14.92
N PHE A 111 -0.60 -14.88 -14.05
CA PHE A 111 -0.57 -15.13 -12.62
C PHE A 111 -1.04 -16.52 -12.21
N SER A 112 -1.82 -17.23 -13.06
CA SER A 112 -2.17 -18.63 -12.82
C SER A 112 -1.00 -19.61 -13.02
N ILE A 113 0.11 -19.14 -13.58
CA ILE A 113 1.29 -19.96 -13.88
C ILE A 113 2.34 -19.79 -12.78
N ASP A 114 2.56 -18.55 -12.34
CA ASP A 114 3.55 -18.20 -11.33
C ASP A 114 3.11 -16.95 -10.54
N HIS A 115 2.93 -17.13 -9.24
CA HIS A 115 2.61 -16.04 -8.31
C HIS A 115 3.23 -16.36 -6.96
N ASN A 116 4.25 -15.59 -6.60
CA ASN A 116 5.00 -15.80 -5.37
C ASN A 116 4.77 -14.66 -4.40
N GLU A 117 4.91 -14.95 -3.10
CA GLU A 117 5.09 -13.92 -2.09
C GLU A 117 6.43 -13.22 -2.34
N GLU A 118 6.42 -11.91 -2.33
CA GLU A 118 7.62 -11.12 -2.54
C GLU A 118 8.42 -11.01 -1.23
N ARG A 119 9.72 -10.88 -1.37
CA ARG A 119 10.64 -10.64 -0.25
C ARG A 119 10.72 -9.13 0.06
N GLY A 120 11.64 -8.73 0.92
CA GLY A 120 11.86 -7.32 1.22
C GLY A 120 12.35 -6.50 0.00
N HIS A 121 12.31 -5.18 0.13
CA HIS A 121 12.62 -4.22 -0.95
C HIS A 121 13.97 -4.45 -1.65
N TYR A 122 14.95 -5.02 -0.97
CA TYR A 122 16.22 -5.41 -1.58
C TYR A 122 16.03 -6.37 -2.77
N TYR A 123 15.04 -7.25 -2.72
CA TYR A 123 14.83 -8.28 -3.73
C TYR A 123 13.84 -7.90 -4.83
N MET A 124 13.18 -6.73 -4.76
CA MET A 124 12.05 -6.42 -5.64
C MET A 124 12.39 -6.51 -7.13
N GLN A 125 13.57 -6.07 -7.56
CA GLN A 125 14.03 -6.22 -8.94
C GLN A 125 14.46 -7.67 -9.24
N ILE A 126 15.19 -8.29 -8.31
CA ILE A 126 15.69 -9.68 -8.46
C ILE A 126 14.50 -10.65 -8.60
N ASP A 127 13.48 -10.50 -7.77
CA ASP A 127 12.30 -11.35 -7.82
C ASP A 127 11.47 -11.09 -9.08
N GLN A 128 11.36 -9.84 -9.53
CA GLN A 128 10.68 -9.51 -10.79
C GLN A 128 11.38 -10.13 -12.01
N GLN A 129 12.70 -10.10 -12.07
CA GLN A 129 13.48 -10.72 -13.16
C GLN A 129 13.35 -12.24 -13.19
N ASN A 130 13.16 -12.88 -12.04
CA ASN A 130 13.13 -14.34 -11.90
C ASN A 130 11.72 -14.93 -11.88
N THR A 131 10.65 -14.12 -11.99
CA THR A 131 9.31 -14.67 -12.12
C THR A 131 9.09 -15.30 -13.49
N GLN A 132 8.43 -16.48 -13.52
CA GLN A 132 8.13 -17.15 -14.79
C GLN A 132 7.19 -16.32 -15.68
N ARG A 133 6.40 -15.41 -15.11
CA ARG A 133 5.54 -14.50 -15.87
C ARG A 133 6.32 -13.69 -16.91
N VAL A 134 7.53 -13.24 -16.58
CA VAL A 134 8.42 -12.51 -17.50
C VAL A 134 8.93 -13.40 -18.64
N VAL A 135 9.09 -14.70 -18.36
CA VAL A 135 9.58 -15.69 -19.34
C VAL A 135 8.49 -16.14 -20.31
N VAL A 136 7.25 -16.37 -19.81
CA VAL A 136 6.17 -16.95 -20.62
C VAL A 136 5.31 -15.92 -21.34
N LYS A 137 5.37 -14.65 -20.92
CA LYS A 137 4.64 -13.56 -21.54
C LYS A 137 5.48 -12.31 -21.50
N GLU A 138 5.63 -11.66 -22.66
CA GLU A 138 6.28 -10.36 -22.74
C GLU A 138 5.59 -9.36 -21.80
N GLN A 139 6.38 -8.76 -20.92
CA GLN A 139 5.93 -7.74 -19.98
C GLN A 139 6.35 -6.37 -20.49
N PRO A 140 5.57 -5.30 -20.25
CA PRO A 140 5.94 -3.95 -20.65
C PRO A 140 7.01 -3.36 -19.72
N GLY A 141 7.77 -2.41 -20.20
CA GLY A 141 8.72 -1.61 -19.42
C GLY A 141 8.07 -0.88 -18.26
N ALA A 142 6.78 -0.60 -18.37
CA ALA A 142 5.94 -0.05 -17.30
C ALA A 142 6.09 -0.76 -15.94
N CYS A 143 6.43 -2.08 -15.91
CA CYS A 143 6.72 -2.82 -14.67
C CYS A 143 7.90 -2.22 -13.91
N ILE A 144 8.88 -1.65 -14.60
CA ILE A 144 10.09 -1.05 -14.02
C ILE A 144 9.73 0.17 -13.16
N ASN A 145 8.61 0.83 -13.45
CA ASN A 145 8.16 2.00 -12.65
C ASN A 145 8.14 1.71 -11.15
N CYS A 146 7.73 0.50 -10.75
CA CYS A 146 7.67 0.09 -9.34
C CYS A 146 8.83 -0.82 -8.93
N HIS A 147 9.44 -1.55 -9.86
CA HIS A 147 10.42 -2.60 -9.56
C HIS A 147 11.89 -2.19 -9.73
N SER A 148 12.19 -0.93 -10.10
CA SER A 148 13.56 -0.44 -10.15
C SER A 148 13.69 1.05 -9.88
N ALA A 149 14.77 1.41 -9.16
CA ALA A 149 15.18 2.79 -8.94
C ALA A 149 15.68 3.48 -10.23
N ASN A 150 15.96 2.72 -11.28
CA ASN A 150 16.36 3.26 -12.58
C ASN A 150 15.18 3.92 -13.35
N ALA A 151 13.93 3.68 -12.94
CA ALA A 151 12.74 4.16 -13.67
C ALA A 151 12.77 5.67 -13.99
N PRO A 152 13.06 6.58 -13.05
CA PRO A 152 13.09 8.02 -13.37
C PRO A 152 14.11 8.37 -14.45
N GLY A 153 15.32 7.82 -14.39
CA GLY A 153 16.37 8.06 -15.39
C GLY A 153 15.99 7.52 -16.77
N LEU A 154 15.42 6.32 -16.84
CA LEU A 154 14.93 5.75 -18.10
C LEU A 154 13.80 6.58 -18.72
N ILE A 155 12.88 7.08 -17.87
CA ILE A 155 11.79 7.96 -18.33
C ILE A 155 12.33 9.30 -18.83
N GLU A 156 13.35 9.86 -18.18
CA GLU A 156 14.02 11.09 -18.63
C GLU A 156 14.72 10.89 -19.97
N GLU A 157 15.38 9.75 -20.18
CA GLU A 157 16.12 9.44 -21.41
C GLU A 157 15.21 9.19 -22.62
N MET A 158 14.16 8.34 -22.44
CA MET A 158 13.35 7.86 -23.57
C MET A 158 11.94 8.46 -23.63
N GLY A 159 11.49 9.10 -22.57
CA GLY A 159 10.12 9.62 -22.44
C GLY A 159 9.13 8.60 -21.89
N TRP A 160 8.03 9.11 -21.33
CA TRP A 160 7.04 8.30 -20.61
C TRP A 160 6.36 7.25 -21.48
N GLU A 161 5.96 7.61 -22.72
CA GLU A 161 5.24 6.69 -23.63
C GLU A 161 6.17 5.56 -24.08
N GLU A 162 7.37 5.87 -24.56
CA GLU A 162 8.35 4.89 -25.02
C GLU A 162 8.78 3.96 -23.89
N PHE A 163 9.03 4.50 -22.68
CA PHE A 163 9.33 3.71 -21.49
C PHE A 163 8.26 2.63 -21.19
N ASN A 164 6.98 3.00 -21.26
CA ASN A 164 5.90 2.05 -21.01
C ASN A 164 5.79 0.99 -22.08
N HIS A 165 5.96 1.37 -23.35
CA HIS A 165 5.78 0.50 -24.51
C HIS A 165 6.96 -0.47 -24.71
N THR A 166 8.18 -0.03 -24.39
CA THR A 166 9.38 -0.88 -24.55
C THR A 166 9.25 -2.18 -23.77
N PRO A 167 9.54 -3.34 -24.36
CA PRO A 167 9.50 -4.61 -23.63
C PRO A 167 10.46 -4.61 -22.43
N TYR A 168 9.98 -5.14 -21.29
CA TYR A 168 10.76 -5.25 -20.07
C TYR A 168 12.13 -5.88 -20.29
N ASN A 169 12.19 -6.95 -21.11
CA ASN A 169 13.44 -7.69 -21.39
C ASN A 169 14.47 -6.87 -22.15
N ASP A 170 14.07 -5.83 -22.87
CA ASP A 170 14.99 -4.94 -23.59
C ASP A 170 15.64 -3.90 -22.65
N LEU A 171 15.00 -3.63 -21.51
CA LEU A 171 15.45 -2.68 -20.50
C LEU A 171 16.19 -3.36 -19.31
N VAL A 172 15.96 -4.65 -19.09
CA VAL A 172 16.44 -5.36 -17.89
C VAL A 172 17.95 -5.27 -17.70
N GLY A 173 18.73 -5.22 -18.77
CA GLY A 173 20.20 -5.08 -18.75
C GLY A 173 20.70 -3.73 -18.25
N GLN A 174 19.82 -2.74 -18.11
CA GLN A 174 20.12 -1.38 -17.63
C GLN A 174 19.70 -1.19 -16.17
N LEU A 175 19.09 -2.20 -15.54
CA LEU A 175 18.57 -2.11 -14.18
C LEU A 175 19.65 -2.49 -13.17
N GLU A 176 20.06 -1.54 -12.36
CA GLU A 176 21.14 -1.70 -11.39
C GLU A 176 20.63 -1.98 -9.98
N MET A 177 19.47 -1.36 -9.62
CA MET A 177 18.98 -1.35 -8.26
C MET A 177 17.45 -1.52 -8.22
N GLY A 178 16.96 -2.26 -7.24
CA GLY A 178 15.53 -2.33 -6.92
C GLY A 178 15.05 -1.01 -6.31
N THR A 179 14.97 -0.96 -4.98
CA THR A 179 14.67 0.29 -4.26
C THR A 179 15.96 0.98 -3.84
N SER A 180 16.01 2.31 -3.98
CA SER A 180 17.11 3.17 -3.55
C SER A 180 16.63 4.26 -2.60
N CYS A 181 17.57 4.88 -1.89
CA CYS A 181 17.30 6.08 -1.11
C CYS A 181 16.73 7.21 -1.99
N ALA A 182 17.20 7.31 -3.25
CA ALA A 182 16.77 8.28 -4.24
C ALA A 182 15.26 8.19 -4.60
N ASP A 183 14.64 7.03 -4.41
CA ASP A 183 13.20 6.86 -4.68
C ASP A 183 12.31 7.67 -3.75
N CYS A 184 12.80 7.95 -2.55
CA CYS A 184 12.04 8.61 -1.49
C CYS A 184 12.65 9.93 -1.02
N HIS A 185 13.95 10.16 -1.26
CA HIS A 185 14.67 11.32 -0.73
C HIS A 185 15.34 12.14 -1.81
N ASP A 186 15.25 13.46 -1.65
CA ASP A 186 16.09 14.41 -2.38
C ASP A 186 17.55 14.31 -1.88
N PRO A 187 18.54 14.16 -2.76
CA PRO A 187 19.93 13.91 -2.36
C PRO A 187 20.58 15.11 -1.67
N THR A 188 20.08 16.31 -1.89
CA THR A 188 20.65 17.56 -1.32
C THR A 188 20.02 17.90 0.03
N THR A 189 18.69 17.81 0.13
CA THR A 189 17.93 18.26 1.30
C THR A 189 17.51 17.14 2.23
N MET A 190 17.49 15.90 1.74
CA MET A 190 16.89 14.72 2.39
C MET A 190 15.40 14.85 2.65
N GLU A 191 14.72 15.82 2.05
CA GLU A 191 13.27 15.90 2.07
C GLU A 191 12.66 14.73 1.28
N LEU A 192 11.46 14.34 1.65
CA LEU A 192 10.74 13.31 0.91
C LEU A 192 10.30 13.85 -0.45
N ARG A 193 10.48 13.04 -1.50
CA ARG A 193 10.08 13.37 -2.86
C ARG A 193 9.34 12.22 -3.52
N ILE A 194 8.55 12.53 -4.53
CA ILE A 194 7.90 11.56 -5.41
C ILE A 194 8.65 11.51 -6.73
N THR A 195 9.02 10.32 -7.15
CA THR A 195 9.82 10.09 -8.35
C THR A 195 9.08 9.29 -9.42
N ARG A 196 7.93 8.71 -9.10
CA ARG A 196 7.19 7.82 -10.01
C ARG A 196 6.16 8.58 -10.82
N GLN A 197 6.38 8.65 -12.14
CA GLN A 197 5.56 9.43 -13.08
C GLN A 197 4.08 9.03 -13.06
N ALA A 198 3.78 7.72 -12.92
CA ALA A 198 2.40 7.24 -12.85
C ALA A 198 1.64 7.84 -11.66
N PHE A 199 2.27 7.90 -10.48
CA PHE A 199 1.67 8.48 -9.28
C PHE A 199 1.48 10.00 -9.43
N ILE A 200 2.48 10.70 -9.97
CA ILE A 200 2.39 12.14 -10.25
C ILE A 200 1.20 12.43 -11.18
N ASN A 201 1.07 11.67 -12.25
CA ASN A 201 -0.03 11.82 -13.21
C ASN A 201 -1.40 11.59 -12.55
N ALA A 202 -1.53 10.52 -11.76
CA ALA A 202 -2.77 10.18 -11.07
C ALA A 202 -3.18 11.22 -10.02
N MET A 203 -2.24 11.70 -9.21
CA MET A 203 -2.49 12.72 -8.19
C MET A 203 -2.83 14.07 -8.83
N THR A 204 -2.13 14.45 -9.90
CA THR A 204 -2.45 15.66 -10.67
C THR A 204 -3.86 15.59 -11.26
N ALA A 205 -4.24 14.45 -11.85
CA ALA A 205 -5.58 14.25 -12.41
C ALA A 205 -6.69 14.35 -11.34
N ARG A 206 -6.36 14.01 -10.08
CA ARG A 206 -7.24 14.15 -8.92
C ARG A 206 -7.23 15.56 -8.31
N GLY A 207 -6.43 16.48 -8.84
CA GLY A 207 -6.29 17.85 -8.34
C GLY A 207 -5.49 17.96 -7.05
N VAL A 208 -4.64 16.98 -6.73
CA VAL A 208 -3.75 17.00 -5.57
C VAL A 208 -2.43 17.64 -5.97
N ASP A 209 -2.07 18.69 -5.24
CA ASP A 209 -0.78 19.37 -5.38
C ASP A 209 0.27 18.68 -4.48
N LEU A 210 1.16 17.92 -5.09
CA LEU A 210 2.20 17.17 -4.37
C LEU A 210 3.27 18.09 -3.76
N GLU A 211 3.50 19.30 -4.32
CA GLU A 211 4.46 20.26 -3.76
C GLU A 211 3.92 20.91 -2.48
N ALA A 212 2.61 21.02 -2.37
CA ALA A 212 1.94 21.52 -1.17
C ALA A 212 1.69 20.44 -0.10
N ALA A 213 2.02 19.18 -0.39
CA ALA A 213 1.79 18.07 0.52
C ALA A 213 2.57 18.26 1.82
N THR A 214 1.90 18.01 2.93
CA THR A 214 2.53 18.05 4.25
C THR A 214 3.54 16.91 4.40
N ARG A 215 4.51 17.06 5.30
CA ARG A 215 5.45 15.99 5.61
C ARG A 215 4.74 14.68 6.00
N GLN A 216 3.59 14.74 6.67
CA GLN A 216 2.83 13.55 7.07
C GLN A 216 2.19 12.86 5.87
N GLU A 217 1.65 13.62 4.92
CA GLU A 217 1.13 13.07 3.67
C GLU A 217 2.26 12.45 2.83
N MET A 218 3.41 13.12 2.72
CA MET A 218 4.57 12.58 2.02
C MET A 218 5.06 11.24 2.62
N ARG A 219 4.93 11.02 3.93
CA ARG A 219 5.25 9.73 4.60
C ARG A 219 4.29 8.60 4.21
N THR A 220 3.20 8.92 3.53
CA THR A 220 2.31 7.96 2.87
C THR A 220 2.60 7.90 1.37
N TYR A 221 2.72 9.04 0.71
CA TYR A 221 2.81 9.10 -0.75
C TYR A 221 4.08 8.45 -1.31
N VAL A 222 5.21 8.50 -0.61
CA VAL A 222 6.42 7.77 -1.02
C VAL A 222 6.25 6.24 -1.05
N CYS A 223 5.28 5.70 -0.32
CA CYS A 223 4.90 4.29 -0.40
C CYS A 223 3.86 4.06 -1.50
N ALA A 224 2.85 4.94 -1.54
CA ALA A 224 1.75 4.88 -2.49
C ALA A 224 2.17 5.04 -3.96
N GLN A 225 3.36 5.54 -4.25
CA GLN A 225 3.84 5.60 -5.64
C GLN A 225 4.07 4.23 -6.29
N CYS A 226 4.10 3.14 -5.49
CA CYS A 226 4.24 1.76 -5.94
C CYS A 226 3.18 0.82 -5.33
N HIS A 227 2.73 1.07 -4.10
CA HIS A 227 1.74 0.25 -3.39
C HIS A 227 0.31 0.72 -3.68
N VAL A 228 -0.12 0.52 -4.93
CA VAL A 228 -1.41 0.97 -5.49
C VAL A 228 -1.95 -0.02 -6.51
N GLU A 229 -3.25 0.06 -6.75
CA GLU A 229 -3.86 -0.59 -7.90
C GLU A 229 -3.50 0.13 -9.19
N TYR A 230 -3.18 -0.64 -10.22
CA TYR A 230 -2.82 -0.11 -11.54
C TYR A 230 -3.22 -1.05 -12.68
N TYR A 231 -3.26 -0.51 -13.89
CA TYR A 231 -3.44 -1.27 -15.13
C TYR A 231 -2.64 -0.65 -16.27
N PHE A 232 -2.54 -1.38 -17.36
CA PHE A 232 -1.85 -0.93 -18.57
C PHE A 232 -2.85 -0.46 -19.62
N LEU A 233 -2.95 0.85 -19.80
CA LEU A 233 -3.93 1.48 -20.69
C LEU A 233 -3.49 1.39 -22.15
N GLY A 234 -4.38 0.89 -23.00
CA GLY A 234 -4.25 0.90 -24.46
C GLY A 234 -3.18 -0.03 -25.01
N GLU A 235 -2.88 0.14 -26.30
CA GLU A 235 -1.87 -0.64 -27.01
C GLU A 235 -0.45 -0.34 -26.50
N ASP A 236 -0.21 0.91 -26.10
CA ASP A 236 1.09 1.38 -25.59
C ASP A 236 1.35 0.99 -24.13
N LYS A 237 0.44 0.26 -23.51
CA LYS A 237 0.59 -0.26 -22.14
C LYS A 237 0.97 0.79 -21.10
N VAL A 238 0.42 1.99 -21.24
CA VAL A 238 0.71 3.11 -20.32
C VAL A 238 0.24 2.78 -18.91
N LEU A 239 1.16 2.77 -17.96
CA LEU A 239 0.86 2.54 -16.55
C LEU A 239 -0.09 3.61 -16.02
N THR A 240 -1.27 3.19 -15.62
CA THR A 240 -2.37 4.08 -15.23
C THR A 240 -3.02 3.58 -13.95
N PHE A 241 -3.41 4.51 -13.07
CA PHE A 241 -4.14 4.17 -11.84
C PHE A 241 -5.64 4.42 -12.06
N PRO A 242 -6.52 3.48 -11.66
CA PRO A 242 -7.95 3.53 -11.96
C PRO A 242 -8.73 4.46 -11.01
N TRP A 243 -8.25 5.69 -10.79
CA TRP A 243 -8.73 6.59 -9.74
C TRP A 243 -9.66 7.71 -10.22
N SER A 244 -10.14 7.67 -11.47
CA SER A 244 -10.97 8.75 -12.01
C SER A 244 -12.31 8.96 -11.29
N GLN A 245 -12.82 7.93 -10.60
CA GLN A 245 -14.08 7.99 -9.86
C GLN A 245 -13.87 8.03 -8.33
N GLY A 246 -12.71 7.61 -7.82
CA GLY A 246 -12.37 7.51 -6.41
C GLY A 246 -11.40 6.39 -6.12
N LEU A 247 -11.29 6.01 -4.84
CA LEU A 247 -10.34 4.99 -4.37
C LEU A 247 -11.01 3.71 -3.83
N LEU A 248 -12.33 3.70 -3.64
CA LEU A 248 -13.03 2.50 -3.21
C LEU A 248 -13.13 1.50 -4.37
N ILE A 249 -13.23 0.22 -4.05
CA ILE A 249 -13.36 -0.81 -5.09
C ILE A 249 -14.55 -0.57 -6.03
N ASP A 250 -15.63 0.03 -5.54
CA ASP A 250 -16.80 0.37 -6.37
C ASP A 250 -16.46 1.51 -7.36
N ASP A 251 -15.62 2.47 -6.97
CA ASP A 251 -15.12 3.55 -7.83
C ASP A 251 -14.14 3.00 -8.89
N ILE A 252 -13.27 2.07 -8.48
CA ILE A 252 -12.31 1.37 -9.34
C ILE A 252 -13.06 0.52 -10.38
N GLU A 253 -14.09 -0.22 -9.96
CA GLU A 253 -14.97 -0.96 -10.88
C GLU A 253 -15.64 -0.02 -11.88
N ALA A 254 -16.20 1.11 -11.43
CA ALA A 254 -16.82 2.10 -12.29
C ALA A 254 -15.82 2.72 -13.29
N HIS A 255 -14.56 2.92 -12.89
CA HIS A 255 -13.49 3.34 -13.79
C HIS A 255 -13.26 2.30 -14.88
N TYR A 256 -13.06 1.03 -14.52
CA TYR A 256 -12.82 -0.06 -15.48
C TYR A 256 -14.01 -0.29 -16.42
N ASP A 257 -15.23 -0.17 -15.92
CA ASP A 257 -16.44 -0.30 -16.72
C ASP A 257 -16.61 0.89 -17.69
N LEU A 258 -16.22 2.11 -17.29
CA LEU A 258 -16.22 3.30 -18.15
C LEU A 258 -15.29 3.14 -19.38
N TYR A 259 -14.17 2.46 -19.20
CA TYR A 259 -13.17 2.22 -20.25
C TYR A 259 -13.34 0.85 -20.93
N GLU A 260 -14.37 0.07 -20.58
CA GLU A 260 -14.59 -1.31 -21.06
C GLU A 260 -13.33 -2.18 -20.92
N PHE A 261 -12.54 -1.91 -19.86
CA PHE A 261 -11.22 -2.55 -19.68
C PHE A 261 -11.34 -3.98 -19.16
N SER A 262 -10.47 -4.84 -19.68
CA SER A 262 -10.20 -6.17 -19.12
C SER A 262 -8.76 -6.58 -19.41
N ASP A 263 -8.11 -7.27 -18.46
CA ASP A 263 -6.75 -7.80 -18.64
C ASP A 263 -6.74 -9.06 -19.52
N TRP A 264 -7.75 -9.93 -19.37
CA TRP A 264 -7.85 -11.17 -20.13
C TRP A 264 -9.28 -11.70 -20.20
N THR A 265 -9.47 -12.65 -21.09
CA THR A 265 -10.70 -13.47 -21.12
C THR A 265 -10.45 -14.77 -20.34
N HIS A 266 -11.27 -15.06 -19.36
CA HIS A 266 -11.15 -16.25 -18.52
C HIS A 266 -11.31 -17.54 -19.34
N LYS A 267 -10.32 -18.44 -19.21
CA LYS A 267 -10.22 -19.63 -20.06
C LYS A 267 -11.43 -20.59 -19.98
N GLU A 268 -12.07 -20.69 -18.81
CA GLU A 268 -13.19 -21.61 -18.60
C GLU A 268 -14.55 -20.94 -18.83
N THR A 269 -14.74 -19.72 -18.34
CA THR A 269 -16.05 -19.05 -18.31
C THR A 269 -16.28 -18.10 -19.47
N ASN A 270 -15.22 -17.75 -20.23
CA ASN A 270 -15.20 -16.71 -21.26
C ASN A 270 -15.60 -15.31 -20.73
N ALA A 271 -15.51 -15.08 -19.42
CA ALA A 271 -15.75 -13.78 -18.81
C ALA A 271 -14.56 -12.81 -19.06
N PRO A 272 -14.82 -11.52 -19.33
CA PRO A 272 -13.76 -10.51 -19.34
C PRO A 272 -13.34 -10.18 -17.91
N MET A 273 -12.08 -10.38 -17.54
CA MET A 273 -11.59 -10.31 -16.17
C MET A 273 -10.57 -9.20 -15.97
N ILE A 274 -10.42 -8.79 -14.72
CA ILE A 274 -9.41 -7.84 -14.24
C ILE A 274 -8.60 -8.51 -13.14
N LYS A 275 -7.29 -8.29 -13.14
CA LYS A 275 -6.37 -8.64 -12.06
C LYS A 275 -6.03 -7.40 -11.24
N ILE A 276 -6.38 -7.43 -9.99
CA ILE A 276 -5.97 -6.39 -9.02
C ILE A 276 -4.51 -6.62 -8.62
N GLN A 277 -3.76 -5.54 -8.47
CA GLN A 277 -2.31 -5.61 -8.25
C GLN A 277 -1.93 -5.42 -6.78
N HIS A 278 -1.78 -4.17 -6.30
CA HIS A 278 -1.28 -3.85 -4.97
C HIS A 278 -2.10 -2.71 -4.31
N PRO A 279 -3.38 -2.92 -3.97
CA PRO A 279 -4.30 -1.85 -3.56
C PRO A 279 -4.13 -1.43 -2.09
N GLU A 280 -2.90 -1.39 -1.58
CA GLU A 280 -2.64 -1.03 -0.19
C GLU A 280 -3.03 0.40 0.13
N PHE A 281 -2.70 1.36 -0.75
CA PHE A 281 -3.06 2.77 -0.56
C PHE A 281 -4.57 2.98 -0.58
N GLU A 282 -5.27 2.33 -1.49
CA GLU A 282 -6.73 2.38 -1.62
C GLU A 282 -7.41 1.80 -0.38
N MET A 283 -7.01 0.60 0.03
CA MET A 283 -7.55 -0.05 1.23
C MET A 283 -7.24 0.77 2.49
N TRP A 284 -5.98 1.19 2.67
CA TRP A 284 -5.57 2.00 3.81
C TRP A 284 -6.32 3.33 3.88
N SER A 285 -6.54 4.01 2.74
CA SER A 285 -7.23 5.30 2.66
C SER A 285 -8.65 5.26 3.25
N SER A 286 -9.32 4.12 3.19
CA SER A 286 -10.64 3.89 3.79
C SER A 286 -10.58 3.55 5.28
N GLY A 287 -9.40 3.32 5.84
CA GLY A 287 -9.17 2.81 7.18
C GLY A 287 -9.18 3.88 8.28
N LEU A 288 -9.39 3.45 9.51
CA LEU A 288 -9.42 4.32 10.69
C LEU A 288 -8.08 5.03 10.93
N HIS A 289 -6.95 4.35 10.67
CA HIS A 289 -5.62 4.93 10.85
C HIS A 289 -5.38 6.08 9.88
N ALA A 290 -5.73 5.92 8.60
CA ALA A 290 -5.68 6.99 7.62
C ALA A 290 -6.51 8.20 8.03
N GLN A 291 -7.77 7.97 8.42
CA GLN A 291 -8.69 9.01 8.89
C GLN A 291 -8.20 9.72 10.17
N SER A 292 -7.34 9.05 10.93
CA SER A 292 -6.69 9.61 12.14
C SER A 292 -5.35 10.29 11.85
N GLY A 293 -4.94 10.41 10.57
CA GLY A 293 -3.71 11.05 10.15
C GLY A 293 -2.44 10.22 10.39
N VAL A 294 -2.57 8.90 10.54
CA VAL A 294 -1.43 7.98 10.67
C VAL A 294 -0.93 7.63 9.28
N ALA A 295 0.35 7.85 9.01
CA ALA A 295 0.98 7.53 7.73
C ALA A 295 1.48 6.07 7.66
N CYS A 296 1.71 5.56 6.45
CA CYS A 296 2.31 4.23 6.23
C CYS A 296 3.63 4.08 7.01
N ALA A 297 4.50 5.10 6.92
CA ALA A 297 5.78 5.10 7.60
C ALA A 297 5.70 5.16 9.14
N ASP A 298 4.56 5.51 9.73
CA ASP A 298 4.42 5.49 11.20
C ASP A 298 4.43 4.06 11.75
N CYS A 299 3.95 3.10 10.95
CA CYS A 299 3.90 1.68 11.29
C CYS A 299 5.06 0.89 10.67
N HIS A 300 5.36 1.11 9.38
CA HIS A 300 6.36 0.33 8.62
C HIS A 300 7.79 0.87 8.73
N MET A 301 7.95 2.14 9.12
CA MET A 301 9.23 2.83 9.35
C MET A 301 9.18 3.60 10.69
N PRO A 302 8.84 2.94 11.81
CA PRO A 302 8.68 3.64 13.07
C PRO A 302 10.00 4.25 13.53
N TYR A 303 9.89 5.26 14.37
CA TYR A 303 11.09 5.83 14.99
C TYR A 303 11.61 4.92 16.10
N VAL A 304 12.86 4.53 15.99
CA VAL A 304 13.61 3.77 17.00
C VAL A 304 14.66 4.64 17.67
N ARG A 305 15.13 4.23 18.86
CA ARG A 305 16.23 4.89 19.55
C ARG A 305 17.52 4.10 19.35
N ASP A 306 18.53 4.80 18.83
CA ASP A 306 19.91 4.32 18.83
C ASP A 306 20.73 5.22 19.77
N GLY A 307 20.95 4.77 20.99
CA GLY A 307 21.52 5.56 22.07
C GLY A 307 20.69 6.79 22.37
N ALA A 308 21.26 7.98 22.20
CA ALA A 308 20.58 9.25 22.41
C ALA A 308 19.83 9.78 21.17
N VAL A 309 20.02 9.17 20.01
CA VAL A 309 19.45 9.61 18.73
C VAL A 309 18.13 8.89 18.45
N LYS A 310 17.18 9.62 17.87
CA LYS A 310 15.93 9.07 17.35
C LYS A 310 16.05 8.95 15.83
N VAL A 311 15.96 7.74 15.32
CA VAL A 311 16.17 7.40 13.91
C VAL A 311 14.91 6.74 13.35
N SER A 312 14.54 7.05 12.11
CA SER A 312 13.53 6.29 11.37
C SER A 312 14.10 4.92 10.99
N ASP A 313 13.39 3.86 11.34
CA ASP A 313 13.77 2.49 10.98
C ASP A 313 13.48 2.24 9.49
N HIS A 314 14.52 2.00 8.70
CA HIS A 314 14.40 1.72 7.26
C HIS A 314 14.34 0.21 6.94
N TRP A 315 14.25 -0.62 7.95
CA TRP A 315 13.91 -2.03 7.77
C TRP A 315 12.41 -2.20 7.57
N LEU A 316 11.95 -1.93 6.34
CA LEU A 316 10.55 -2.07 5.95
C LEU A 316 10.14 -3.54 6.05
N ARG A 317 9.24 -3.83 6.98
CA ARG A 317 8.73 -5.17 7.30
C ARG A 317 7.35 -5.10 7.93
N SER A 318 6.77 -6.27 8.18
CA SER A 318 5.52 -6.33 8.94
C SER A 318 5.68 -5.67 10.32
N PRO A 319 4.80 -4.72 10.69
CA PRO A 319 4.82 -4.09 12.01
C PRO A 319 4.62 -5.09 13.18
N LEU A 320 4.09 -6.29 12.90
CA LEU A 320 3.93 -7.37 13.89
C LEU A 320 5.24 -7.82 14.53
N VAL A 321 6.38 -7.64 13.86
CA VAL A 321 7.70 -7.97 14.42
C VAL A 321 8.35 -6.77 15.13
N ASN A 322 7.64 -5.64 15.24
CA ASN A 322 8.14 -4.42 15.88
C ASN A 322 7.02 -3.64 16.61
N VAL A 323 6.11 -4.35 17.26
CA VAL A 323 4.88 -3.80 17.87
C VAL A 323 5.17 -2.66 18.84
N ASN A 324 6.26 -2.77 19.61
CA ASN A 324 6.66 -1.76 20.58
C ASN A 324 6.88 -0.37 19.92
N ASN A 325 7.58 -0.32 18.80
CA ASN A 325 7.85 0.95 18.11
C ASN A 325 6.74 1.36 17.15
N ALA A 326 6.09 0.40 16.48
CA ALA A 326 5.05 0.66 15.50
C ALA A 326 3.70 1.02 16.15
N CYS A 327 3.28 0.28 17.19
CA CYS A 327 1.94 0.40 17.76
C CYS A 327 1.92 1.13 19.10
N GLN A 328 2.84 0.79 20.03
CA GLN A 328 2.80 1.29 21.41
C GLN A 328 3.23 2.75 21.55
N THR A 329 3.68 3.38 20.47
CA THR A 329 3.86 4.83 20.39
C THR A 329 2.54 5.57 20.63
N CYS A 330 1.43 5.03 20.15
CA CYS A 330 0.07 5.58 20.30
C CYS A 330 -0.80 4.73 21.22
N HIS A 331 -0.75 3.40 21.12
CA HIS A 331 -1.55 2.46 21.88
C HIS A 331 -0.91 2.12 23.24
N LYS A 332 -1.75 1.97 24.27
CA LYS A 332 -1.31 1.71 25.65
C LYS A 332 -1.51 0.25 26.10
N GLN A 333 -2.13 -0.56 25.25
CA GLN A 333 -2.29 -2.00 25.48
C GLN A 333 -0.90 -2.67 25.48
N ASP A 334 -0.80 -3.80 26.14
CA ASP A 334 0.40 -4.62 26.06
C ASP A 334 0.55 -5.24 24.65
N GLU A 335 1.76 -5.66 24.33
CA GLU A 335 2.12 -6.20 23.02
C GLU A 335 1.27 -7.41 22.65
N GLN A 336 1.04 -8.32 23.59
CA GLN A 336 0.25 -9.52 23.34
C GLN A 336 -1.19 -9.17 22.94
N GLN A 337 -1.84 -8.23 23.62
CA GLN A 337 -3.20 -7.79 23.29
C GLN A 337 -3.29 -7.16 21.89
N LEU A 338 -2.27 -6.40 21.50
CA LEU A 338 -2.20 -5.80 20.17
C LEU A 338 -2.03 -6.87 19.09
N VAL A 339 -1.11 -7.82 19.29
CA VAL A 339 -0.90 -8.95 18.36
C VAL A 339 -2.16 -9.81 18.24
N GLU A 340 -2.81 -10.17 19.35
CA GLU A 340 -4.07 -10.92 19.35
C GLU A 340 -5.17 -10.18 18.59
N ARG A 341 -5.24 -8.86 18.72
CA ARG A 341 -6.20 -8.04 18.00
C ARG A 341 -5.94 -8.06 16.49
N ILE A 342 -4.69 -7.92 16.06
CA ILE A 342 -4.28 -7.96 14.66
C ILE A 342 -4.59 -9.35 14.08
N ASN A 343 -4.16 -10.41 14.74
CA ASN A 343 -4.43 -11.78 14.31
C ASN A 343 -5.93 -12.05 14.16
N THR A 344 -6.75 -11.58 15.12
CA THR A 344 -8.21 -11.71 15.03
C THR A 344 -8.79 -11.03 13.76
N ILE A 345 -8.28 -9.88 13.39
CA ILE A 345 -8.71 -9.16 12.17
C ILE A 345 -8.32 -9.98 10.93
N GLN A 346 -7.06 -10.38 10.85
CA GLN A 346 -6.52 -11.12 9.71
C GLN A 346 -7.18 -12.51 9.55
N GLU A 347 -7.41 -13.23 10.63
CA GLU A 347 -8.11 -14.53 10.62
C GLU A 347 -9.55 -14.41 10.11
N ARG A 348 -10.26 -13.35 10.50
CA ARG A 348 -11.63 -13.09 9.99
C ARG A 348 -11.62 -12.78 8.51
N THR A 349 -10.70 -11.94 8.05
CA THR A 349 -10.55 -11.61 6.63
C THR A 349 -10.17 -12.85 5.81
N ALA A 350 -9.20 -13.64 6.29
CA ALA A 350 -8.80 -14.89 5.65
C ALA A 350 -9.96 -15.90 5.57
N SER A 351 -10.84 -15.91 6.59
CA SER A 351 -12.04 -16.76 6.57
C SER A 351 -13.05 -16.32 5.52
N LEU A 352 -13.26 -15.00 5.37
CA LEU A 352 -14.12 -14.45 4.32
C LEU A 352 -13.54 -14.65 2.92
N LEU A 353 -12.23 -14.55 2.75
CA LEU A 353 -11.55 -14.86 1.49
C LEU A 353 -11.84 -16.29 1.05
N ARG A 354 -11.68 -17.28 1.94
CA ARG A 354 -12.01 -18.69 1.65
C ARG A 354 -13.46 -18.89 1.25
N LEU A 355 -14.40 -18.25 1.95
CA LEU A 355 -15.83 -18.33 1.59
C LEU A 355 -16.11 -17.71 0.21
N ASN A 356 -15.41 -16.64 -0.14
CA ASN A 356 -15.53 -16.04 -1.47
C ASN A 356 -14.90 -16.92 -2.55
N GLU A 357 -13.75 -17.54 -2.30
CA GLU A 357 -13.14 -18.54 -3.18
C GLU A 357 -14.09 -19.70 -3.49
N GLU A 358 -14.70 -20.27 -2.45
CA GLU A 358 -15.69 -21.36 -2.63
C GLU A 358 -16.89 -20.92 -3.47
N ALA A 359 -17.39 -19.70 -3.22
CA ALA A 359 -18.50 -19.14 -3.98
C ALA A 359 -18.12 -18.88 -5.45
N LEU A 360 -16.92 -18.36 -5.71
CA LEU A 360 -16.38 -18.13 -7.04
C LEU A 360 -16.24 -19.44 -7.83
N LEU A 361 -15.61 -20.46 -7.22
CA LEU A 361 -15.44 -21.75 -7.88
C LEU A 361 -16.79 -22.39 -8.27
N GLN A 362 -17.80 -22.28 -7.40
CA GLN A 362 -19.14 -22.77 -7.68
C GLN A 362 -19.86 -21.97 -8.78
N ALA A 363 -19.64 -20.65 -8.84
CA ALA A 363 -20.16 -19.82 -9.92
C ALA A 363 -19.52 -20.18 -11.27
N MET A 364 -18.21 -20.42 -11.28
CA MET A 364 -17.49 -20.87 -12.46
C MET A 364 -17.98 -22.22 -12.95
N ASP A 365 -18.17 -23.20 -12.03
CA ASP A 365 -18.74 -24.53 -12.38
C ASP A 365 -20.12 -24.38 -13.00
N ALA A 366 -20.96 -23.50 -12.46
CA ALA A 366 -22.31 -23.26 -13.00
C ALA A 366 -22.28 -22.64 -14.39
N ILE A 367 -21.38 -21.66 -14.63
CA ILE A 367 -21.24 -21.05 -15.96
C ILE A 367 -20.74 -22.08 -16.99
N VAL A 368 -19.75 -22.90 -16.63
CA VAL A 368 -19.24 -23.96 -17.49
C VAL A 368 -20.37 -24.99 -17.82
N ALA A 369 -21.13 -25.40 -16.81
CA ALA A 369 -22.27 -26.33 -17.03
C ALA A 369 -23.34 -25.73 -17.96
N ALA A 370 -23.60 -24.43 -17.88
CA ALA A 370 -24.53 -23.77 -18.79
C ALA A 370 -23.98 -23.72 -20.23
N GLN A 371 -22.70 -23.46 -20.42
CA GLN A 371 -22.03 -23.51 -21.72
C GLN A 371 -22.12 -24.92 -22.33
N GLU A 372 -21.85 -25.97 -21.53
CA GLU A 372 -21.93 -27.35 -21.96
C GLU A 372 -23.38 -27.78 -22.31
N ALA A 373 -24.38 -27.19 -21.64
CA ALA A 373 -25.78 -27.38 -21.97
C ALA A 373 -26.21 -26.67 -23.26
N GLY A 374 -25.37 -25.81 -23.84
CA GLY A 374 -25.64 -25.13 -25.10
C GLY A 374 -26.12 -23.68 -24.94
N ALA A 375 -25.97 -23.10 -23.77
CA ALA A 375 -26.27 -21.68 -23.56
C ALA A 375 -25.39 -20.77 -24.45
N THR A 376 -25.99 -19.73 -25.00
CA THR A 376 -25.31 -18.76 -25.85
C THR A 376 -24.52 -17.75 -25.03
N ASP A 377 -23.58 -17.06 -25.67
CA ASP A 377 -22.81 -15.97 -25.03
C ASP A 377 -23.70 -14.81 -24.55
N GLU A 378 -24.76 -14.51 -25.28
CA GLU A 378 -25.73 -13.46 -24.92
C GLU A 378 -26.48 -13.83 -23.63
N GLU A 379 -26.95 -15.07 -23.51
CA GLU A 379 -27.63 -15.58 -22.32
C GLU A 379 -26.73 -15.55 -21.08
N LEU A 380 -25.43 -15.81 -21.25
CA LEU A 380 -24.45 -15.86 -20.15
C LEU A 380 -23.84 -14.47 -19.80
N THR A 381 -24.17 -13.41 -20.52
CA THR A 381 -23.57 -12.09 -20.32
C THR A 381 -23.68 -11.62 -18.87
N ASN A 382 -24.86 -11.71 -18.26
CA ASN A 382 -25.07 -11.27 -16.88
C ASN A 382 -24.34 -12.17 -15.86
N ALA A 383 -24.34 -13.49 -16.03
CA ALA A 383 -23.63 -14.39 -15.14
C ALA A 383 -22.10 -14.15 -15.18
N ARG A 384 -21.54 -13.89 -16.37
CA ARG A 384 -20.12 -13.54 -16.55
C ARG A 384 -19.79 -12.18 -15.95
N TYR A 385 -20.66 -11.19 -16.08
CA TYR A 385 -20.47 -9.88 -15.45
C TYR A 385 -20.46 -10.00 -13.92
N LEU A 386 -21.38 -10.76 -13.33
CA LEU A 386 -21.41 -11.02 -11.90
C LEU A 386 -20.17 -11.82 -11.43
N HIS A 387 -19.67 -12.77 -12.24
CA HIS A 387 -18.42 -13.46 -11.97
C HIS A 387 -17.22 -12.51 -11.97
N ARG A 388 -17.11 -11.62 -12.96
CA ARG A 388 -16.10 -10.55 -13.00
C ARG A 388 -16.13 -9.71 -11.73
N ARG A 389 -17.31 -9.23 -11.30
CA ARG A 389 -17.50 -8.42 -10.10
C ARG A 389 -17.09 -9.14 -8.83
N ALA A 390 -17.43 -10.42 -8.72
CA ALA A 390 -17.07 -11.26 -7.59
C ALA A 390 -15.56 -11.47 -7.48
N SER A 391 -14.92 -11.78 -8.61
CA SER A 391 -13.47 -11.96 -8.70
C SER A 391 -12.71 -10.68 -8.39
N LEU A 392 -13.16 -9.54 -8.92
CA LEU A 392 -12.58 -8.24 -8.64
C LEU A 392 -12.54 -7.92 -7.14
N ARG A 393 -13.61 -8.24 -6.41
CA ARG A 393 -13.70 -7.99 -4.98
C ARG A 393 -12.85 -8.94 -4.14
N TRP A 394 -12.84 -10.21 -4.53
CA TRP A 394 -11.95 -11.17 -3.90
C TRP A 394 -10.49 -10.78 -4.08
N ASP A 395 -10.11 -10.44 -5.31
CA ASP A 395 -8.74 -10.10 -5.67
C ASP A 395 -8.28 -8.79 -4.99
N PHE A 396 -9.15 -7.80 -4.85
CA PHE A 396 -8.86 -6.54 -4.16
C PHE A 396 -8.42 -6.74 -2.71
N VAL A 397 -9.03 -7.69 -1.99
CA VAL A 397 -8.65 -8.00 -0.61
C VAL A 397 -7.53 -9.04 -0.54
N SER A 398 -7.44 -9.95 -1.53
CA SER A 398 -6.41 -10.99 -1.59
C SER A 398 -5.04 -10.45 -2.00
N SER A 399 -5.00 -9.41 -2.83
CA SER A 399 -3.77 -8.79 -3.32
C SER A 399 -3.23 -7.71 -2.38
N GLU A 400 -4.04 -7.26 -1.41
CA GLU A 400 -3.66 -6.30 -0.38
C GLU A 400 -2.94 -7.02 0.77
N ASN A 401 -1.71 -6.62 1.06
CA ASN A 401 -0.78 -7.39 1.89
C ASN A 401 -1.06 -7.34 3.41
N SER A 402 -2.01 -6.52 3.90
CA SER A 402 -2.35 -6.50 5.32
C SER A 402 -3.34 -7.58 5.74
N THR A 403 -3.90 -8.34 4.80
CA THR A 403 -5.01 -9.26 5.04
C THR A 403 -6.16 -8.55 5.78
N GLY A 404 -6.53 -7.36 5.26
CA GLY A 404 -7.63 -6.53 5.75
C GLY A 404 -7.32 -5.70 7.01
N PHE A 405 -6.10 -5.71 7.54
CA PHE A 405 -5.77 -4.89 8.72
C PHE A 405 -5.82 -3.39 8.42
N HIS A 406 -5.47 -2.95 7.21
CA HIS A 406 -5.51 -1.54 6.82
C HIS A 406 -6.93 -0.96 6.92
N SER A 407 -7.97 -1.73 6.56
CA SER A 407 -9.37 -1.33 6.72
C SER A 407 -10.30 -2.54 6.93
N PRO A 408 -10.43 -3.03 8.19
CA PRO A 408 -11.19 -4.26 8.45
C PRO A 408 -12.66 -4.21 8.07
N GLN A 409 -13.31 -3.05 8.20
CA GLN A 409 -14.71 -2.88 7.82
C GLN A 409 -14.87 -2.91 6.31
N GLU A 410 -13.99 -2.26 5.56
CA GLU A 410 -14.04 -2.23 4.11
C GLU A 410 -13.70 -3.62 3.53
N ALA A 411 -12.67 -4.28 4.03
CA ALA A 411 -12.34 -5.64 3.62
C ALA A 411 -13.54 -6.61 3.81
N ALA A 412 -14.22 -6.53 4.94
CA ALA A 412 -15.41 -7.35 5.20
C ALA A 412 -16.58 -7.01 4.28
N ARG A 413 -16.83 -5.71 4.00
CA ARG A 413 -17.87 -5.24 3.07
C ARG A 413 -17.59 -5.75 1.65
N VAL A 414 -16.38 -5.58 1.19
CA VAL A 414 -15.94 -5.97 -0.15
C VAL A 414 -16.10 -7.48 -0.35
N LEU A 415 -15.63 -8.28 0.60
CA LEU A 415 -15.75 -9.74 0.52
C LEU A 415 -17.19 -10.23 0.62
N ALA A 416 -18.03 -9.60 1.45
CA ALA A 416 -19.45 -9.91 1.52
C ALA A 416 -20.15 -9.66 0.17
N ASN A 417 -19.86 -8.55 -0.49
CA ASN A 417 -20.36 -8.25 -1.83
C ASN A 417 -19.82 -9.23 -2.87
N GLY A 418 -18.54 -9.63 -2.77
CA GLY A 418 -17.96 -10.64 -3.65
C GLY A 418 -18.66 -11.99 -3.55
N ILE A 419 -18.96 -12.45 -2.34
CA ILE A 419 -19.72 -13.68 -2.09
C ILE A 419 -21.13 -13.56 -2.69
N ASP A 420 -21.82 -12.44 -2.49
CA ASP A 420 -23.18 -12.22 -3.01
C ASP A 420 -23.19 -12.24 -4.54
N PHE A 421 -22.27 -11.55 -5.22
CA PHE A 421 -22.17 -11.56 -6.67
C PHE A 421 -21.84 -12.96 -7.22
N ALA A 422 -20.95 -13.71 -6.57
CA ALA A 422 -20.64 -15.07 -6.96
C ALA A 422 -21.88 -15.98 -6.85
N ARG A 423 -22.67 -15.86 -5.78
CA ARG A 423 -23.92 -16.60 -5.61
C ARG A 423 -24.98 -16.20 -6.63
N GLN A 424 -25.10 -14.92 -6.96
CA GLN A 424 -26.00 -14.47 -8.03
C GLN A 424 -25.56 -15.02 -9.39
N ALA A 425 -24.25 -15.00 -9.70
CA ALA A 425 -23.72 -15.60 -10.93
C ALA A 425 -24.04 -17.11 -11.01
N GLN A 426 -23.85 -17.85 -9.90
CA GLN A 426 -24.15 -19.25 -9.79
C GLN A 426 -25.64 -19.54 -10.06
N ILE A 427 -26.55 -18.83 -9.38
CA ILE A 427 -28.00 -19.00 -9.52
C ILE A 427 -28.45 -18.73 -10.96
N GLU A 428 -27.98 -17.66 -11.56
CA GLU A 428 -28.29 -17.27 -12.93
C GLU A 428 -27.82 -18.34 -13.94
N ALA A 429 -26.56 -18.77 -13.81
CA ALA A 429 -26.00 -19.79 -14.70
C ALA A 429 -26.71 -21.15 -14.56
N LEU A 430 -27.06 -21.58 -13.34
CA LEU A 430 -27.81 -22.79 -13.11
C LEU A 430 -29.22 -22.72 -13.70
N ARG A 431 -29.90 -21.58 -13.62
CA ARG A 431 -31.19 -21.34 -14.25
C ARG A 431 -31.10 -21.52 -15.77
N ILE A 432 -30.09 -20.90 -16.40
CA ILE A 432 -29.83 -20.99 -17.83
C ILE A 432 -29.51 -22.43 -18.22
N ALA A 433 -28.65 -23.13 -17.49
CA ALA A 433 -28.34 -24.54 -17.73
C ALA A 433 -29.59 -25.43 -17.72
N ALA A 434 -30.52 -25.23 -16.76
CA ALA A 434 -31.75 -25.96 -16.66
C ALA A 434 -32.71 -25.69 -17.85
N GLU A 435 -32.76 -24.47 -18.36
CA GLU A 435 -33.58 -24.10 -19.55
C GLU A 435 -33.06 -24.80 -20.82
N HIS A 436 -31.78 -25.12 -20.91
CA HIS A 436 -31.15 -25.87 -21.98
C HIS A 436 -31.14 -27.41 -21.72
N GLY A 437 -31.81 -27.88 -20.67
CA GLY A 437 -31.91 -29.31 -20.36
C GLY A 437 -30.66 -29.90 -19.70
N GLY A 438 -29.74 -29.07 -19.22
CA GLY A 438 -28.55 -29.45 -18.46
C GLY A 438 -28.94 -30.10 -17.12
N GLN A 439 -28.19 -31.11 -16.71
CA GLN A 439 -28.34 -31.67 -15.36
C GLN A 439 -27.65 -30.77 -14.36
N VAL A 440 -28.42 -30.18 -13.47
CA VAL A 440 -27.85 -29.46 -12.29
C VAL A 440 -27.31 -30.54 -11.34
N ALA A 441 -26.00 -30.72 -11.31
CA ALA A 441 -25.36 -31.55 -10.31
C ALA A 441 -25.61 -30.94 -8.92
N THR A 442 -26.59 -31.45 -8.19
CA THR A 442 -26.74 -31.19 -6.78
C THR A 442 -25.57 -31.87 -6.06
N GLN A 443 -24.57 -31.07 -5.66
CA GLN A 443 -23.58 -31.57 -4.71
C GLN A 443 -24.32 -31.97 -3.43
N SER A 444 -24.45 -33.29 -3.20
CA SER A 444 -24.83 -33.80 -1.89
C SER A 444 -23.70 -33.51 -0.91
N ASN A 445 -24.05 -32.82 0.17
CA ASN A 445 -23.18 -32.47 1.32
C ASN A 445 -22.27 -33.60 1.80
#